data_05570cf6e1f36efc64dc51cfa3f7429e
#
_entry.id   05570cf6e1f36efc64dc51cfa3f7429e
#
_cell.length_a   1.000
_cell.length_b   1.000
_cell.length_c   1.000
_cell.angle_alpha   90.00
_cell.angle_beta   90.00
_cell.angle_gamma   90.00
#
_symmetry.space_group_name_H-M   'P 1'
#
loop_
_entity.id
_entity.type
_entity.pdbx_description
1 polymer ?
#
loop_
_entity_poly.entity_id
_entity_poly.type
_entity_poly.pdbx_seq_one_letter_code
_entity_poly.pdbx_strand_id
1 'polypeptide(L)'
;MDKQAIATWYDESSPLYRYFWYLNSDSFALHYGLWDIKTKHIGDALQNTNKVMAEQANITSNDRVLDAGCGIGGSSLWLAKYKKADVVGISISAKQIEKAKTLAKQAKVDHLVSFSVIDYLHTGFPNDSFDVVWAIESVCHADKKEDFLKEAYRVLKKGGRIIIADGFIRREPETEREKQLVTAFYKGMLLPNLYTFDQFEDAMKKTGFKHVTVFDKTHEVLPSVKRFYLICRFMYPLIVIAAVLHIVPYIFTAGCKAGSVQYEAVQAGVGGYGIMYGEKE
;
A
#
# COMPACT_ATOMS: atom_id res chain seq x y z
N MET A 1 -6.28 -15.36 -5.65
CA MET A 1 -5.16 -15.58 -4.71
C MET A 1 -5.68 -15.94 -3.32
N ASP A 2 -4.93 -16.72 -2.52
CA ASP A 2 -5.34 -17.09 -1.17
C ASP A 2 -5.19 -15.89 -0.21
N LYS A 3 -6.33 -15.31 0.20
CA LYS A 3 -6.39 -14.17 1.12
C LYS A 3 -5.83 -14.50 2.51
N GLN A 4 -5.97 -15.77 2.94
CA GLN A 4 -5.41 -16.22 4.22
C GLN A 4 -3.88 -16.23 4.17
N ALA A 5 -3.28 -16.64 3.05
CA ALA A 5 -1.84 -16.58 2.87
C ALA A 5 -1.31 -15.12 2.91
N ILE A 6 -2.04 -14.18 2.29
CA ILE A 6 -1.70 -12.75 2.35
C ILE A 6 -1.78 -12.24 3.80
N ALA A 7 -2.89 -12.51 4.50
CA ALA A 7 -3.06 -12.10 5.90
C ALA A 7 -1.94 -12.66 6.78
N THR A 8 -1.64 -13.95 6.64
CA THR A 8 -0.57 -14.62 7.40
C THR A 8 0.79 -13.98 7.12
N TRP A 9 1.10 -13.69 5.84
CA TRP A 9 2.36 -13.05 5.47
C TRP A 9 2.55 -11.69 6.17
N TYR A 10 1.51 -10.85 6.16
CA TYR A 10 1.54 -9.57 6.86
C TYR A 10 1.56 -9.72 8.38
N ASP A 11 0.83 -10.69 8.93
CA ASP A 11 0.80 -10.96 10.38
C ASP A 11 2.17 -11.35 10.93
N GLU A 12 2.92 -12.12 10.15
CA GLU A 12 4.26 -12.58 10.51
C GLU A 12 5.32 -11.50 10.24
N SER A 13 5.20 -10.75 9.14
CA SER A 13 6.20 -9.75 8.75
C SER A 13 6.08 -8.42 9.49
N SER A 14 4.87 -8.00 9.87
CA SER A 14 4.62 -6.69 10.50
C SER A 14 5.50 -6.37 11.71
N PRO A 15 5.84 -7.31 12.64
CA PRO A 15 6.70 -7.00 13.76
C PRO A 15 8.11 -6.57 13.34
N LEU A 16 8.62 -7.09 12.22
CA LEU A 16 9.96 -6.78 11.72
C LEU A 16 10.04 -5.39 11.08
N TYR A 17 8.93 -4.90 10.49
CA TYR A 17 8.88 -3.56 9.92
C TYR A 17 9.24 -2.48 10.92
N ARG A 18 8.91 -2.67 12.21
CA ARG A 18 9.28 -1.74 13.27
C ARG A 18 10.79 -1.54 13.37
N TYR A 19 11.57 -2.60 13.24
CA TYR A 19 13.01 -2.57 13.44
C TYR A 19 13.80 -2.18 12.19
N PHE A 20 13.28 -2.52 11.01
CA PHE A 20 14.03 -2.36 9.76
C PHE A 20 13.47 -1.28 8.85
N TRP A 21 12.18 -0.97 8.95
CA TRP A 21 11.49 -0.08 8.03
C TRP A 21 11.24 1.30 8.63
N TYR A 22 10.25 1.45 9.48
CA TYR A 22 9.91 2.75 10.05
C TYR A 22 10.71 3.09 11.31
N LEU A 23 11.53 2.18 11.84
CA LEU A 23 12.36 2.36 13.03
C LEU A 23 11.51 2.90 14.20
N ASN A 24 11.94 3.98 14.83
CA ASN A 24 11.21 4.65 15.92
C ASN A 24 10.35 5.82 15.43
N SER A 25 10.04 5.92 14.10
CA SER A 25 9.15 6.96 13.62
C SER A 25 7.70 6.64 13.99
N ASP A 26 6.92 7.68 14.30
CA ASP A 26 5.48 7.56 14.61
C ASP A 26 4.62 7.34 13.34
N SER A 27 5.24 6.96 12.23
CA SER A 27 4.49 6.79 10.98
C SER A 27 3.66 5.51 10.96
N PHE A 28 4.11 4.44 11.63
CA PHE A 28 3.52 3.10 11.60
C PHE A 28 3.19 2.60 10.19
N ALA A 29 3.89 3.16 9.18
CA ALA A 29 3.64 2.89 7.78
C ALA A 29 4.30 1.60 7.34
N LEU A 30 3.55 0.76 6.62
CA LEU A 30 4.07 -0.47 5.99
C LEU A 30 4.33 -0.27 4.49
N HIS A 31 4.12 0.93 3.98
CA HIS A 31 4.29 1.33 2.58
C HIS A 31 5.63 2.02 2.32
N TYR A 32 5.96 2.24 1.05
CA TYR A 32 7.12 3.03 0.63
C TYR A 32 6.92 4.52 0.90
N GLY A 33 8.04 5.20 1.13
CA GLY A 33 8.08 6.65 1.33
C GLY A 33 8.43 7.39 0.05
N LEU A 34 7.75 8.51 -0.22
CA LEU A 34 8.06 9.43 -1.29
C LEU A 34 9.07 10.48 -0.81
N TRP A 35 10.19 10.57 -1.50
CA TRP A 35 11.29 11.47 -1.18
C TRP A 35 11.18 12.76 -2.00
N ASP A 36 11.42 13.87 -1.35
CA ASP A 36 11.57 15.19 -1.95
C ASP A 36 12.80 15.91 -1.40
N ILE A 37 13.05 17.14 -1.80
CA ILE A 37 14.21 17.92 -1.37
C ILE A 37 14.22 18.21 0.15
N LYS A 38 13.07 18.10 0.83
CA LYS A 38 12.93 18.34 2.28
C LYS A 38 13.08 17.06 3.09
N THR A 39 13.00 15.90 2.46
CA THR A 39 13.02 14.58 3.11
C THR A 39 14.45 14.23 3.52
N LYS A 40 14.67 14.02 4.82
CA LYS A 40 15.99 13.68 5.38
C LYS A 40 16.10 12.22 5.81
N HIS A 41 14.99 11.65 6.27
CA HIS A 41 14.93 10.30 6.83
C HIS A 41 13.75 9.53 6.26
N ILE A 42 13.79 8.21 6.39
CA ILE A 42 12.70 7.32 5.93
C ILE A 42 11.36 7.70 6.59
N GLY A 43 11.35 8.07 7.87
CA GLY A 43 10.14 8.52 8.56
C GLY A 43 9.49 9.74 7.90
N ASP A 44 10.29 10.72 7.44
CA ASP A 44 9.79 11.88 6.71
C ASP A 44 9.17 11.46 5.37
N ALA A 45 9.86 10.56 4.64
CA ALA A 45 9.38 10.04 3.36
C ALA A 45 8.04 9.29 3.50
N LEU A 46 7.89 8.47 4.54
CA LEU A 46 6.64 7.76 4.84
C LEU A 46 5.49 8.73 5.12
N GLN A 47 5.74 9.79 5.89
CA GLN A 47 4.75 10.82 6.14
C GLN A 47 4.46 11.66 4.89
N ASN A 48 5.48 11.90 4.05
CA ASN A 48 5.32 12.65 2.81
C ASN A 48 4.41 11.91 1.81
N THR A 49 4.43 10.58 1.77
CA THR A 49 3.46 9.81 0.98
C THR A 49 2.03 10.15 1.36
N ASN A 50 1.71 10.08 2.65
CA ASN A 50 0.37 10.44 3.14
C ASN A 50 0.01 11.90 2.82
N LYS A 51 0.98 12.82 2.98
CA LYS A 51 0.79 14.24 2.71
C LYS A 51 0.47 14.50 1.24
N VAL A 52 1.29 13.97 0.33
CA VAL A 52 1.11 14.13 -1.12
C VAL A 52 -0.24 13.60 -1.56
N MET A 53 -0.61 12.40 -1.14
CA MET A 53 -1.90 11.81 -1.48
C MET A 53 -3.07 12.62 -0.91
N ALA A 54 -3.00 13.06 0.35
CA ALA A 54 -4.06 13.84 0.98
C ALA A 54 -4.21 15.24 0.35
N GLU A 55 -3.14 15.82 -0.17
CA GLU A 55 -3.17 17.09 -0.93
C GLU A 55 -3.80 16.85 -2.31
N GLN A 56 -3.43 15.81 -3.03
CA GLN A 56 -4.00 15.45 -4.34
C GLN A 56 -5.51 15.16 -4.26
N ALA A 57 -5.94 14.46 -3.22
CA ALA A 57 -7.36 14.17 -3.00
C ALA A 57 -8.09 15.30 -2.27
N ASN A 58 -7.42 16.41 -1.95
CA ASN A 58 -7.98 17.55 -1.23
C ASN A 58 -8.75 17.13 0.04
N ILE A 59 -8.13 16.28 0.86
CA ILE A 59 -8.78 15.73 2.07
C ILE A 59 -8.88 16.78 3.17
N THR A 60 -10.06 16.92 3.73
CA THR A 60 -10.42 17.87 4.79
C THR A 60 -11.02 17.18 6.00
N SER A 61 -11.31 17.94 7.05
CA SER A 61 -11.99 17.44 8.25
C SER A 61 -13.48 17.10 8.05
N ASN A 62 -14.05 17.44 6.91
CA ASN A 62 -15.43 17.13 6.56
C ASN A 62 -15.55 15.79 5.83
N ASP A 63 -14.43 15.20 5.44
CA ASP A 63 -14.43 13.95 4.67
C ASP A 63 -14.53 12.73 5.57
N ARG A 64 -15.36 11.78 5.16
CA ARG A 64 -15.37 10.42 5.64
C ARG A 64 -14.57 9.55 4.69
N VAL A 65 -13.45 9.01 5.18
CA VAL A 65 -12.45 8.29 4.38
C VAL A 65 -12.53 6.78 4.65
N LEU A 66 -12.61 5.97 3.60
CA LEU A 66 -12.39 4.53 3.67
C LEU A 66 -10.92 4.24 3.35
N ASP A 67 -10.14 3.79 4.33
CA ASP A 67 -8.76 3.29 4.15
C ASP A 67 -8.80 1.80 3.84
N ALA A 68 -8.76 1.48 2.54
CA ALA A 68 -8.94 0.14 2.00
C ALA A 68 -7.62 -0.65 2.00
N GLY A 69 -7.42 -1.46 3.02
CA GLY A 69 -6.17 -2.17 3.28
C GLY A 69 -5.28 -1.40 4.26
N CYS A 70 -5.86 -0.89 5.34
CA CYS A 70 -5.22 0.01 6.31
C CYS A 70 -4.01 -0.57 7.06
N GLY A 71 -3.75 -1.88 6.96
CA GLY A 71 -2.71 -2.53 7.72
C GLY A 71 -2.87 -2.29 9.23
N ILE A 72 -1.80 -1.88 9.89
CA ILE A 72 -1.81 -1.52 11.32
C ILE A 72 -2.30 -0.08 11.58
N GLY A 73 -2.89 0.58 10.58
CA GLY A 73 -3.57 1.87 10.70
C GLY A 73 -2.68 3.10 10.53
N GLY A 74 -1.43 2.97 10.05
CA GLY A 74 -0.51 4.11 9.95
C GLY A 74 -1.09 5.32 9.22
N SER A 75 -1.62 5.13 8.01
CA SER A 75 -2.24 6.19 7.20
C SER A 75 -3.56 6.67 7.80
N SER A 76 -4.40 5.77 8.31
CA SER A 76 -5.64 6.14 9.01
C SER A 76 -5.38 7.09 10.18
N LEU A 77 -4.38 6.78 11.02
CA LEU A 77 -3.98 7.61 12.17
C LEU A 77 -3.42 8.96 11.71
N TRP A 78 -2.66 8.96 10.61
CA TRP A 78 -2.12 10.19 10.03
C TRP A 78 -3.24 11.11 9.54
N LEU A 79 -4.22 10.57 8.79
CA LEU A 79 -5.39 11.31 8.31
C LEU A 79 -6.20 11.89 9.46
N ALA A 80 -6.49 11.10 10.49
CA ALA A 80 -7.20 11.57 11.68
C ALA A 80 -6.41 12.66 12.43
N LYS A 81 -5.09 12.49 12.58
CA LYS A 81 -4.25 13.44 13.33
C LYS A 81 -4.06 14.76 12.60
N TYR A 82 -3.76 14.72 11.30
CA TYR A 82 -3.34 15.92 10.55
C TYR A 82 -4.44 16.53 9.69
N LYS A 83 -5.41 15.73 9.22
CA LYS A 83 -6.55 16.20 8.43
C LYS A 83 -7.84 16.32 9.25
N LYS A 84 -7.89 15.69 10.44
CA LYS A 84 -9.09 15.61 11.30
C LYS A 84 -10.27 14.94 10.61
N ALA A 85 -9.99 14.08 9.61
CA ALA A 85 -10.99 13.33 8.87
C ALA A 85 -11.57 12.18 9.72
N ASP A 86 -12.84 11.80 9.45
CA ASP A 86 -13.45 10.56 9.96
C ASP A 86 -12.94 9.37 9.11
N VAL A 87 -12.21 8.43 9.70
CA VAL A 87 -11.56 7.36 8.94
C VAL A 87 -12.07 5.98 9.36
N VAL A 88 -12.50 5.21 8.37
CA VAL A 88 -12.84 3.80 8.52
C VAL A 88 -11.73 2.97 7.87
N GLY A 89 -10.89 2.35 8.68
CA GLY A 89 -9.82 1.46 8.19
C GLY A 89 -10.29 0.01 8.14
N ILE A 90 -10.02 -0.66 7.02
CA ILE A 90 -10.35 -2.08 6.84
C ILE A 90 -9.13 -2.89 6.43
N SER A 91 -9.02 -4.11 6.94
CA SER A 91 -8.01 -5.11 6.59
C SER A 91 -8.58 -6.51 6.71
N ILE A 92 -8.04 -7.46 5.96
CA ILE A 92 -8.35 -8.89 6.10
C ILE A 92 -7.65 -9.54 7.29
N SER A 93 -6.67 -8.87 7.92
CA SER A 93 -5.94 -9.38 9.07
C SER A 93 -6.54 -8.90 10.40
N ALA A 94 -7.04 -9.83 11.21
CA ALA A 94 -7.53 -9.53 12.55
C ALA A 94 -6.43 -8.99 13.47
N LYS A 95 -5.19 -9.50 13.35
CA LYS A 95 -4.05 -9.04 14.17
C LYS A 95 -3.69 -7.59 13.84
N GLN A 96 -3.70 -7.21 12.56
CA GLN A 96 -3.46 -5.84 12.13
C GLN A 96 -4.53 -4.90 12.70
N ILE A 97 -5.80 -5.28 12.62
CA ILE A 97 -6.91 -4.48 13.14
C ILE A 97 -6.81 -4.26 14.65
N GLU A 98 -6.51 -5.30 15.42
CA GLU A 98 -6.31 -5.15 16.87
C GLU A 98 -5.12 -4.23 17.20
N LYS A 99 -4.05 -4.34 16.42
CA LYS A 99 -2.89 -3.44 16.56
C LYS A 99 -3.28 -1.99 16.21
N ALA A 100 -4.02 -1.77 15.13
CA ALA A 100 -4.49 -0.46 14.70
C ALA A 100 -5.36 0.22 15.78
N LYS A 101 -6.31 -0.51 16.37
CA LYS A 101 -7.14 -0.02 17.50
C LYS A 101 -6.28 0.39 18.70
N THR A 102 -5.25 -0.39 19.02
CA THR A 102 -4.33 -0.08 20.12
C THR A 102 -3.55 1.20 19.83
N LEU A 103 -3.02 1.34 18.62
CA LEU A 103 -2.27 2.52 18.18
C LEU A 103 -3.15 3.78 18.14
N ALA A 104 -4.42 3.67 17.75
CA ALA A 104 -5.38 4.77 17.76
C ALA A 104 -5.58 5.36 19.15
N LYS A 105 -5.77 4.50 20.16
CA LYS A 105 -5.87 4.90 21.57
C LYS A 105 -4.58 5.59 22.07
N GLN A 106 -3.42 5.02 21.73
CA GLN A 106 -2.11 5.60 22.09
C GLN A 106 -1.91 6.99 21.45
N ALA A 107 -2.33 7.15 20.20
CA ALA A 107 -2.27 8.42 19.47
C ALA A 107 -3.39 9.41 19.87
N LYS A 108 -4.37 9.01 20.70
CA LYS A 108 -5.52 9.80 21.14
C LYS A 108 -6.38 10.31 19.98
N VAL A 109 -6.53 9.51 18.93
CA VAL A 109 -7.37 9.78 17.75
C VAL A 109 -8.45 8.72 17.55
N ASP A 110 -8.66 7.86 18.52
CA ASP A 110 -9.65 6.77 18.50
C ASP A 110 -11.11 7.24 18.37
N HIS A 111 -11.36 8.52 18.61
CA HIS A 111 -12.65 9.17 18.37
C HIS A 111 -12.89 9.56 16.89
N LEU A 112 -11.83 9.58 16.05
CA LEU A 112 -11.88 9.89 14.62
C LEU A 112 -11.63 8.67 13.73
N VAL A 113 -11.28 7.51 14.31
CA VAL A 113 -10.98 6.32 13.53
C VAL A 113 -11.74 5.10 14.02
N SER A 114 -12.17 4.28 13.09
CA SER A 114 -12.71 2.94 13.39
C SER A 114 -12.01 1.89 12.52
N PHE A 115 -11.86 0.66 13.05
CA PHE A 115 -11.17 -0.41 12.35
C PHE A 115 -11.97 -1.71 12.37
N SER A 116 -12.06 -2.38 11.22
CA SER A 116 -12.84 -3.61 11.06
C SER A 116 -12.13 -4.63 10.17
N VAL A 117 -12.35 -5.92 10.48
CA VAL A 117 -11.86 -7.01 9.64
C VAL A 117 -12.83 -7.19 8.48
N ILE A 118 -12.49 -6.61 7.33
CA ILE A 118 -13.34 -6.59 6.14
C ILE A 118 -12.46 -6.71 4.90
N ASP A 119 -12.93 -7.44 3.90
CA ASP A 119 -12.35 -7.50 2.58
C ASP A 119 -12.82 -6.31 1.74
N TYR A 120 -11.88 -5.54 1.19
CA TYR A 120 -12.18 -4.36 0.38
C TYR A 120 -12.88 -4.70 -0.96
N LEU A 121 -12.89 -5.97 -1.39
CA LEU A 121 -13.66 -6.39 -2.57
C LEU A 121 -15.16 -6.55 -2.29
N HIS A 122 -15.54 -6.68 -1.02
CA HIS A 122 -16.92 -6.90 -0.56
C HIS A 122 -17.11 -6.24 0.80
N THR A 123 -17.16 -4.92 0.85
CA THR A 123 -17.11 -4.17 2.10
C THR A 123 -18.37 -4.29 2.95
N GLY A 124 -19.52 -4.56 2.33
CA GLY A 124 -20.83 -4.57 2.99
C GLY A 124 -21.34 -3.18 3.43
N PHE A 125 -20.58 -2.11 3.18
CA PHE A 125 -21.05 -0.75 3.44
C PHE A 125 -22.18 -0.36 2.46
N PRO A 126 -23.12 0.51 2.87
CA PRO A 126 -24.13 1.05 1.96
C PRO A 126 -23.49 1.80 0.78
N ASN A 127 -24.24 1.92 -0.32
CA ASN A 127 -23.84 2.82 -1.41
C ASN A 127 -23.68 4.25 -0.89
N ASP A 128 -22.81 5.04 -1.53
CA ASP A 128 -22.66 6.47 -1.25
C ASP A 128 -22.36 6.80 0.24
N SER A 129 -21.48 5.99 0.86
CA SER A 129 -21.11 6.08 2.29
C SER A 129 -19.89 6.91 2.58
N PHE A 130 -18.99 7.11 1.61
CA PHE A 130 -17.68 7.72 1.81
C PHE A 130 -17.44 8.88 0.84
N ASP A 131 -16.76 9.90 1.33
CA ASP A 131 -16.30 11.03 0.51
C ASP A 131 -15.01 10.69 -0.22
N VAL A 132 -14.15 9.85 0.40
CA VAL A 132 -12.88 9.40 -0.17
C VAL A 132 -12.69 7.91 0.02
N VAL A 133 -12.25 7.20 -1.02
CA VAL A 133 -11.62 5.88 -0.91
C VAL A 133 -10.12 6.08 -1.08
N TRP A 134 -9.39 5.64 -0.06
CA TRP A 134 -7.95 5.71 0.06
C TRP A 134 -7.35 4.31 0.07
N ALA A 135 -6.27 4.09 -0.69
CA ALA A 135 -5.55 2.82 -0.66
C ALA A 135 -4.06 3.04 -0.87
N ILE A 136 -3.21 2.44 -0.03
CA ILE A 136 -1.76 2.43 -0.20
C ILE A 136 -1.25 1.01 -0.18
N GLU A 137 -0.62 0.58 -1.29
CA GLU A 137 0.03 -0.73 -1.45
C GLU A 137 -0.84 -1.90 -0.99
N SER A 138 -2.11 -1.83 -1.34
CA SER A 138 -3.11 -2.84 -1.01
C SER A 138 -3.83 -3.39 -2.24
N VAL A 139 -4.07 -2.55 -3.25
CA VAL A 139 -4.80 -2.93 -4.47
C VAL A 139 -3.97 -3.87 -5.35
N CYS A 140 -2.65 -3.86 -5.23
CA CYS A 140 -1.75 -4.82 -5.88
C CYS A 140 -2.12 -6.28 -5.61
N HIS A 141 -2.73 -6.60 -4.46
CA HIS A 141 -3.16 -7.95 -4.08
C HIS A 141 -4.52 -8.38 -4.69
N ALA A 142 -5.29 -7.49 -5.28
CA ALA A 142 -6.52 -7.85 -5.98
C ALA A 142 -6.20 -8.62 -7.27
N ASP A 143 -6.84 -9.79 -7.48
CA ASP A 143 -6.65 -10.58 -8.71
C ASP A 143 -7.13 -9.79 -9.94
N LYS A 144 -8.31 -9.17 -9.83
CA LYS A 144 -8.88 -8.23 -10.80
C LYS A 144 -9.01 -6.87 -10.12
N LYS A 145 -8.26 -5.89 -10.61
CA LYS A 145 -8.29 -4.52 -10.06
C LYS A 145 -9.66 -3.88 -10.25
N GLU A 146 -10.37 -4.28 -11.30
CA GLU A 146 -11.73 -3.83 -11.60
C GLU A 146 -12.73 -4.17 -10.50
N ASP A 147 -12.56 -5.30 -9.80
CA ASP A 147 -13.50 -5.68 -8.73
C ASP A 147 -13.35 -4.73 -7.53
N PHE A 148 -12.11 -4.35 -7.18
CA PHE A 148 -11.85 -3.30 -6.20
C PHE A 148 -12.41 -1.94 -6.65
N LEU A 149 -12.16 -1.55 -7.91
CA LEU A 149 -12.62 -0.27 -8.45
C LEU A 149 -14.15 -0.17 -8.45
N LYS A 150 -14.86 -1.25 -8.79
CA LYS A 150 -16.34 -1.29 -8.73
C LYS A 150 -16.87 -1.13 -7.30
N GLU A 151 -16.27 -1.82 -6.34
CA GLU A 151 -16.68 -1.70 -4.93
C GLU A 151 -16.36 -0.29 -4.40
N ALA A 152 -15.18 0.25 -4.70
CA ALA A 152 -14.81 1.63 -4.36
C ALA A 152 -15.80 2.65 -4.96
N TYR A 153 -16.14 2.49 -6.25
CA TYR A 153 -17.12 3.35 -6.92
C TYR A 153 -18.50 3.26 -6.28
N ARG A 154 -18.93 2.06 -5.90
CA ARG A 154 -20.22 1.83 -5.26
C ARG A 154 -20.34 2.56 -3.92
N VAL A 155 -19.30 2.47 -3.07
CA VAL A 155 -19.33 3.06 -1.72
C VAL A 155 -19.03 4.55 -1.71
N LEU A 156 -18.43 5.11 -2.76
CA LEU A 156 -18.21 6.55 -2.88
C LEU A 156 -19.53 7.29 -3.11
N LYS A 157 -19.68 8.43 -2.45
CA LYS A 157 -20.75 9.40 -2.71
C LYS A 157 -20.56 10.04 -4.10
N LYS A 158 -21.61 10.65 -4.64
CA LYS A 158 -21.47 11.58 -5.78
C LYS A 158 -20.55 12.74 -5.38
N GLY A 159 -19.63 13.11 -6.26
CA GLY A 159 -18.54 14.05 -5.96
C GLY A 159 -17.43 13.46 -5.09
N GLY A 160 -17.52 12.18 -4.75
CA GLY A 160 -16.49 11.47 -4.00
C GLY A 160 -15.26 11.16 -4.83
N ARG A 161 -14.13 10.91 -4.18
CA ARG A 161 -12.80 10.76 -4.81
C ARG A 161 -12.17 9.44 -4.44
N ILE A 162 -11.46 8.83 -5.39
CA ILE A 162 -10.57 7.70 -5.12
C ILE A 162 -9.13 8.14 -5.29
N ILE A 163 -8.26 7.70 -4.37
CA ILE A 163 -6.82 7.89 -4.48
C ILE A 163 -6.08 6.64 -4.05
N ILE A 164 -5.18 6.17 -4.91
CA ILE A 164 -4.44 4.91 -4.74
C ILE A 164 -2.97 5.19 -4.98
N ALA A 165 -2.09 4.79 -4.05
CA ALA A 165 -0.65 4.71 -4.29
C ALA A 165 -0.24 3.24 -4.29
N ASP A 166 0.38 2.76 -5.37
CA ASP A 166 0.74 1.35 -5.48
C ASP A 166 1.90 1.11 -6.46
N GLY A 167 2.36 -0.13 -6.53
CA GLY A 167 3.30 -0.60 -7.53
C GLY A 167 2.62 -0.87 -8.88
N PHE A 168 3.31 -0.54 -9.96
CA PHE A 168 2.85 -0.72 -11.35
C PHE A 168 3.94 -1.34 -12.21
N ILE A 169 3.54 -1.85 -13.37
CA ILE A 169 4.43 -2.12 -14.49
C ILE A 169 4.49 -0.87 -15.36
N ARG A 170 5.67 -0.39 -15.72
CA ARG A 170 5.83 0.78 -16.61
C ARG A 170 5.76 0.40 -18.09
N ARG A 171 6.24 -0.78 -18.40
CA ARG A 171 6.15 -1.43 -19.72
C ARG A 171 6.22 -2.95 -19.54
N GLU A 172 5.70 -3.67 -20.50
CA GLU A 172 5.82 -5.13 -20.50
C GLU A 172 7.31 -5.56 -20.51
N PRO A 173 7.66 -6.62 -19.76
CA PRO A 173 9.03 -7.15 -19.76
C PRO A 173 9.36 -7.80 -21.11
N GLU A 174 10.42 -7.33 -21.76
CA GLU A 174 10.83 -7.78 -23.10
C GLU A 174 11.84 -8.93 -23.03
N THR A 175 12.84 -8.80 -22.15
CA THR A 175 13.92 -9.79 -22.02
C THR A 175 13.57 -10.90 -21.03
N GLU A 176 14.18 -12.06 -21.19
CA GLU A 176 14.02 -13.17 -20.24
C GLU A 176 14.48 -12.77 -18.81
N ARG A 177 15.47 -11.92 -18.69
CA ARG A 177 15.92 -11.39 -17.40
C ARG A 177 14.81 -10.55 -16.74
N GLU A 178 14.19 -9.66 -17.47
CA GLU A 178 13.09 -8.82 -16.96
C GLU A 178 11.88 -9.67 -16.54
N LYS A 179 11.51 -10.68 -17.34
CA LYS A 179 10.43 -11.62 -17.00
C LYS A 179 10.73 -12.38 -15.70
N GLN A 180 11.98 -12.80 -15.51
CA GLN A 180 12.42 -13.44 -14.28
C GLN A 180 12.33 -12.51 -13.06
N LEU A 181 12.74 -11.23 -13.20
CA LEU A 181 12.64 -10.24 -12.14
C LEU A 181 11.18 -10.03 -11.70
N VAL A 182 10.29 -9.80 -12.66
CA VAL A 182 8.85 -9.59 -12.40
C VAL A 182 8.23 -10.83 -11.77
N THR A 183 8.51 -12.02 -12.31
CA THR A 183 7.98 -13.29 -11.76
C THR A 183 8.46 -13.52 -10.33
N ALA A 184 9.74 -13.26 -10.04
CA ALA A 184 10.29 -13.43 -8.71
C ALA A 184 9.70 -12.42 -7.71
N PHE A 185 9.44 -11.18 -8.16
CA PHE A 185 8.78 -10.16 -7.38
C PHE A 185 7.33 -10.58 -7.03
N TYR A 186 6.55 -11.00 -8.02
CA TYR A 186 5.17 -11.45 -7.80
C TYR A 186 5.12 -12.62 -6.80
N LYS A 187 5.97 -13.63 -6.98
CA LYS A 187 6.01 -14.78 -6.06
C LYS A 187 6.36 -14.39 -4.63
N GLY A 188 7.37 -13.52 -4.48
CA GLY A 188 7.88 -13.17 -3.15
C GLY A 188 6.99 -12.19 -2.38
N MET A 189 6.21 -11.37 -3.07
CA MET A 189 5.26 -10.43 -2.48
C MET A 189 3.82 -10.94 -2.51
N LEU A 190 3.59 -12.18 -2.92
CA LEU A 190 2.25 -12.77 -3.07
C LEU A 190 1.33 -11.87 -3.93
N LEU A 191 1.83 -11.43 -5.08
CA LEU A 191 1.07 -10.62 -6.02
C LEU A 191 0.51 -11.49 -7.14
N PRO A 192 -0.77 -11.38 -7.50
CA PRO A 192 -1.33 -12.08 -8.65
C PRO A 192 -0.80 -11.50 -9.96
N ASN A 193 -0.76 -10.18 -10.03
CA ASN A 193 -0.31 -9.38 -11.16
C ASN A 193 -0.12 -7.93 -10.74
N LEU A 194 0.54 -7.13 -11.58
CA LEU A 194 0.47 -5.68 -11.54
C LEU A 194 -0.02 -5.19 -12.92
N TYR A 195 -0.83 -4.14 -12.92
CA TYR A 195 -1.24 -3.46 -14.13
C TYR A 195 -0.18 -2.44 -14.56
N THR A 196 -0.16 -2.12 -15.85
CA THR A 196 0.52 -0.90 -16.29
C THR A 196 -0.29 0.32 -15.85
N PHE A 197 0.34 1.50 -15.87
CA PHE A 197 -0.38 2.75 -15.61
C PHE A 197 -1.60 2.90 -16.54
N ASP A 198 -1.42 2.65 -17.82
CA ASP A 198 -2.48 2.76 -18.83
C ASP A 198 -3.62 1.75 -18.59
N GLN A 199 -3.28 0.49 -18.27
CA GLN A 199 -4.28 -0.53 -17.95
C GLN A 199 -5.11 -0.15 -16.73
N PHE A 200 -4.48 0.41 -15.70
CA PHE A 200 -5.20 0.81 -14.49
C PHE A 200 -6.05 2.07 -14.72
N GLU A 201 -5.53 3.05 -15.46
CA GLU A 201 -6.26 4.25 -15.86
C GLU A 201 -7.52 3.87 -16.69
N ASP A 202 -7.36 2.97 -17.66
CA ASP A 202 -8.45 2.44 -18.45
C ASP A 202 -9.49 1.70 -17.61
N ALA A 203 -9.07 0.90 -16.64
CA ALA A 203 -9.96 0.22 -15.72
C ALA A 203 -10.78 1.20 -14.86
N MET A 204 -10.14 2.29 -14.39
CA MET A 204 -10.84 3.36 -13.67
C MET A 204 -11.89 4.04 -14.55
N LYS A 205 -11.53 4.43 -15.79
CA LYS A 205 -12.45 5.05 -16.75
C LYS A 205 -13.61 4.14 -17.08
N LYS A 206 -13.36 2.85 -17.34
CA LYS A 206 -14.40 1.83 -17.62
C LYS A 206 -15.32 1.58 -16.44
N THR A 207 -14.83 1.74 -15.21
CA THR A 207 -15.65 1.65 -13.98
C THR A 207 -16.61 2.84 -13.84
N GLY A 208 -16.30 3.98 -14.45
CA GLY A 208 -17.12 5.20 -14.44
C GLY A 208 -16.43 6.41 -13.80
N PHE A 209 -15.21 6.26 -13.27
CA PHE A 209 -14.47 7.39 -12.73
C PHE A 209 -14.15 8.43 -13.80
N LYS A 210 -14.29 9.70 -13.43
CA LYS A 210 -13.96 10.88 -14.23
C LYS A 210 -12.70 11.56 -13.68
N HIS A 211 -12.16 12.50 -14.45
CA HIS A 211 -10.95 13.27 -14.07
C HIS A 211 -9.80 12.36 -13.62
N VAL A 212 -9.70 11.18 -14.26
CA VAL A 212 -8.65 10.21 -13.91
C VAL A 212 -7.29 10.81 -14.22
N THR A 213 -6.43 10.84 -13.21
CA THR A 213 -5.08 11.39 -13.30
C THR A 213 -4.07 10.38 -12.77
N VAL A 214 -2.98 10.22 -13.49
CA VAL A 214 -1.85 9.34 -13.16
C VAL A 214 -0.65 10.21 -12.80
N PHE A 215 -0.08 9.97 -11.62
CA PHE A 215 1.15 10.59 -11.18
C PHE A 215 2.24 9.53 -11.06
N ASP A 216 3.14 9.44 -12.03
CA ASP A 216 4.32 8.56 -11.91
C ASP A 216 5.22 9.08 -10.78
N LYS A 217 5.40 8.27 -9.74
CA LYS A 217 6.19 8.55 -8.55
C LYS A 217 7.39 7.61 -8.41
N THR A 218 7.77 6.97 -9.52
CA THR A 218 8.86 6.00 -9.55
C THR A 218 10.19 6.61 -9.10
N HIS A 219 10.46 7.86 -9.48
CA HIS A 219 11.68 8.53 -9.08
C HIS A 219 11.68 8.88 -7.59
N GLU A 220 10.57 9.40 -7.08
CA GLU A 220 10.42 9.81 -5.69
C GLU A 220 10.41 8.61 -4.71
N VAL A 221 9.98 7.43 -5.16
CA VAL A 221 9.99 6.21 -4.32
C VAL A 221 11.35 5.50 -4.35
N LEU A 222 12.18 5.75 -5.34
CA LEU A 222 13.42 5.01 -5.60
C LEU A 222 14.36 4.91 -4.39
N PRO A 223 14.57 5.95 -3.56
CA PRO A 223 15.41 5.81 -2.37
C PRO A 223 14.85 4.81 -1.35
N SER A 224 13.52 4.73 -1.21
CA SER A 224 12.85 3.74 -0.35
C SER A 224 13.04 2.32 -0.88
N VAL A 225 12.85 2.10 -2.18
CA VAL A 225 13.07 0.81 -2.85
C VAL A 225 14.54 0.38 -2.73
N LYS A 226 15.49 1.31 -2.94
CA LYS A 226 16.92 1.06 -2.78
C LYS A 226 17.26 0.69 -1.32
N ARG A 227 16.65 1.37 -0.35
CA ARG A 227 16.83 1.04 1.07
C ARG A 227 16.36 -0.39 1.35
N PHE A 228 15.18 -0.77 0.87
CA PHE A 228 14.66 -2.13 1.03
C PHE A 228 15.56 -3.17 0.38
N TYR A 229 16.02 -2.90 -0.83
CA TYR A 229 17.03 -3.72 -1.52
C TYR A 229 18.28 -3.94 -0.66
N LEU A 230 18.85 -2.89 -0.10
CA LEU A 230 20.05 -3.00 0.73
C LEU A 230 19.80 -3.81 2.01
N ILE A 231 18.69 -3.57 2.69
CA ILE A 231 18.29 -4.36 3.86
C ILE A 231 18.18 -5.84 3.48
N CYS A 232 17.45 -6.16 2.42
CA CYS A 232 17.29 -7.53 1.95
C CYS A 232 18.63 -8.17 1.56
N ARG A 233 19.48 -7.46 0.82
CA ARG A 233 20.75 -7.99 0.36
C ARG A 233 21.69 -8.33 1.52
N PHE A 234 21.77 -7.48 2.54
CA PHE A 234 22.66 -7.71 3.69
C PHE A 234 22.06 -8.72 4.68
N MET A 235 20.73 -8.70 4.87
CA MET A 235 20.06 -9.60 5.82
C MET A 235 19.78 -10.99 5.26
N TYR A 236 19.78 -11.17 3.94
CA TYR A 236 19.39 -12.45 3.31
C TYR A 236 20.13 -13.67 3.85
N PRO A 237 21.48 -13.68 3.98
CA PRO A 237 22.18 -14.84 4.53
C PRO A 237 21.76 -15.19 5.97
N LEU A 238 21.56 -14.15 6.80
CA LEU A 238 21.11 -14.33 8.19
C LEU A 238 19.68 -14.86 8.25
N ILE A 239 18.80 -14.36 7.38
CA ILE A 239 17.40 -14.80 7.30
C ILE A 239 17.34 -16.26 6.81
N VAL A 240 18.16 -16.67 5.85
CA VAL A 240 18.23 -18.07 5.41
C VAL A 240 18.68 -18.98 6.56
N ILE A 241 19.71 -18.60 7.30
CA ILE A 241 20.17 -19.36 8.47
C ILE A 241 19.05 -19.44 9.53
N ALA A 242 18.42 -18.32 9.85
CA ALA A 242 17.34 -18.28 10.82
C ALA A 242 16.11 -19.10 10.38
N ALA A 243 15.81 -19.15 9.10
CA ALA A 243 14.73 -19.97 8.54
C ALA A 243 15.06 -21.47 8.61
N VAL A 244 16.31 -21.86 8.31
CA VAL A 244 16.77 -23.24 8.46
C VAL A 244 16.72 -23.70 9.93
N LEU A 245 17.03 -22.80 10.86
CA LEU A 245 16.93 -23.04 12.30
C LEU A 245 15.51 -22.91 12.85
N HIS A 246 14.50 -22.69 12.01
CA HIS A 246 13.09 -22.46 12.39
C HIS A 246 12.87 -21.29 13.36
N ILE A 247 13.77 -20.31 13.38
CA ILE A 247 13.66 -19.10 14.21
C ILE A 247 12.71 -18.09 13.54
N VAL A 248 12.72 -18.03 12.20
CA VAL A 248 11.79 -17.22 11.40
C VAL A 248 11.09 -18.09 10.35
N PRO A 249 9.85 -17.73 9.96
CA PRO A 249 9.16 -18.44 8.87
C PRO A 249 9.92 -18.37 7.55
N TYR A 250 9.91 -19.46 6.78
CA TYR A 250 10.63 -19.54 5.51
C TYR A 250 10.15 -18.50 4.47
N ILE A 251 8.93 -18.01 4.61
CA ILE A 251 8.35 -16.99 3.74
C ILE A 251 9.17 -15.68 3.71
N PHE A 252 9.93 -15.38 4.76
CA PHE A 252 10.84 -14.22 4.80
C PHE A 252 11.98 -14.30 3.78
N THR A 253 12.42 -15.50 3.44
CA THR A 253 13.46 -15.68 2.40
C THR A 253 12.92 -15.24 1.03
N ALA A 254 11.65 -15.57 0.74
CA ALA A 254 10.97 -15.16 -0.50
C ALA A 254 10.75 -13.63 -0.53
N GLY A 255 10.30 -13.04 0.58
CA GLY A 255 10.14 -11.58 0.72
C GLY A 255 11.44 -10.79 0.52
N CYS A 256 12.55 -11.25 1.12
CA CYS A 256 13.86 -10.64 0.90
C CYS A 256 14.35 -10.79 -0.55
N LYS A 257 14.09 -11.92 -1.17
CA LYS A 257 14.40 -12.11 -2.60
C LYS A 257 13.59 -11.14 -3.46
N ALA A 258 12.30 -10.97 -3.16
CA ALA A 258 11.45 -10.00 -3.85
C ALA A 258 11.96 -8.56 -3.71
N GLY A 259 12.36 -8.13 -2.51
CA GLY A 259 12.93 -6.81 -2.29
C GLY A 259 14.22 -6.57 -3.08
N SER A 260 15.02 -7.63 -3.30
CA SER A 260 16.23 -7.54 -4.13
C SER A 260 15.89 -7.38 -5.61
N VAL A 261 14.98 -8.17 -6.16
CA VAL A 261 14.63 -8.13 -7.59
C VAL A 261 13.78 -6.91 -7.95
N GLN A 262 13.00 -6.36 -7.01
CA GLN A 262 12.21 -5.15 -7.24
C GLN A 262 13.08 -3.95 -7.64
N TYR A 263 14.17 -3.72 -6.91
CA TYR A 263 15.08 -2.62 -7.24
C TYR A 263 15.68 -2.80 -8.65
N GLU A 264 16.10 -4.02 -9.00
CA GLU A 264 16.59 -4.32 -10.34
C GLU A 264 15.52 -4.09 -11.42
N ALA A 265 14.26 -4.50 -11.16
CA ALA A 265 13.15 -4.27 -12.10
C ALA A 265 12.86 -2.78 -12.32
N VAL A 266 12.94 -1.97 -11.26
CA VAL A 266 12.78 -0.51 -11.35
C VAL A 266 13.95 0.11 -12.13
N GLN A 267 15.18 -0.32 -11.88
CA GLN A 267 16.37 0.15 -12.64
C GLN A 267 16.32 -0.24 -14.12
N ALA A 268 15.75 -1.39 -14.45
CA ALA A 268 15.52 -1.84 -15.83
C ALA A 268 14.34 -1.08 -16.52
N GLY A 269 13.65 -0.19 -15.80
CA GLY A 269 12.54 0.58 -16.34
C GLY A 269 11.24 -0.24 -16.54
N VAL A 270 11.15 -1.44 -15.94
CA VAL A 270 9.98 -2.32 -16.00
C VAL A 270 9.05 -2.07 -14.81
N GLY A 271 9.60 -1.99 -13.60
CA GLY A 271 8.84 -1.68 -12.40
C GLY A 271 8.63 -0.18 -12.21
N GLY A 272 7.51 0.20 -11.63
CA GLY A 272 7.17 1.58 -11.32
C GLY A 272 6.34 1.71 -10.04
N TYR A 273 6.15 2.93 -9.62
CA TYR A 273 5.30 3.31 -8.51
C TYR A 273 4.52 4.57 -8.86
N GLY A 274 3.26 4.64 -8.53
CA GLY A 274 2.46 5.79 -8.89
C GLY A 274 1.28 6.05 -7.99
N ILE A 275 0.69 7.24 -8.18
CA ILE A 275 -0.55 7.62 -7.55
C ILE A 275 -1.62 7.75 -8.64
N MET A 276 -2.75 7.08 -8.44
CA MET A 276 -3.93 7.14 -9.30
C MET A 276 -5.02 7.92 -8.57
N TYR A 277 -5.61 8.88 -9.24
CA TYR A 277 -6.72 9.70 -8.74
C TYR A 277 -7.91 9.62 -9.68
N GLY A 278 -9.12 9.70 -9.17
CA GLY A 278 -10.35 9.77 -9.95
C GLY A 278 -11.54 10.24 -9.12
N GLU A 279 -12.61 10.67 -9.78
CA GLU A 279 -13.82 11.21 -9.16
C GLU A 279 -15.06 10.42 -9.60
N LYS A 280 -16.03 10.27 -8.70
CA LYS A 280 -17.38 9.78 -8.98
C LYS A 280 -18.33 10.96 -9.17
N GLU A 281 -18.85 11.15 -10.38
CA GLU A 281 -19.88 12.16 -10.70
C GLU A 281 -21.32 11.68 -10.42
#